data_77f3afb0096e5b385906a682f32daf81
#
_entry.id   77f3afb0096e5b385906a682f32daf81
#
_cell.length_a   1.000
_cell.length_b   1.000
_cell.length_c   1.000
_cell.angle_alpha   90.00
_cell.angle_beta   90.00
_cell.angle_gamma   90.00
#
_symmetry.space_group_name_H-M   'P 1'
#
loop_
_entity.id
_entity.type
_entity.pdbx_description
1 polymer ?
#
loop_
_entity_poly.entity_id
_entity_poly.type
_entity_poly.pdbx_seq_one_letter_code
_entity_poly.pdbx_strand_id
1 'polypeptide(L)'
;MLFSWPYPEAPIEGYWGKPTSLIDWCEENYVVSPYIAEWSNTITNSIFLMTAFYSTYSAWRNKLETRYILIGMGFSLVGIGSWLFHMTLQYRYQLLDELPMLYATIIPSWSIFAETQEILIKDEKKRKESSFRIQMVISFIMCGIVTILTWIYVVVQKPAIFQVLYGILTLLVVVLSGWLTYYHVHDSFAKKNLFITMVMGMIPFVIGFICWQLDIHLCSFWIYIRRTYLALPLGVLLELHAWWHLLTGTGVYIFVVYLQYLRILTHGNPNDFLF
;
A
#
# COMPACT_ATOMS: atom_id res chain seq x y z
N MET A 1 -33.86 17.02 -2.45
CA MET A 1 -32.75 17.38 -1.55
C MET A 1 -32.15 18.69 -2.03
N LEU A 2 -31.86 19.65 -1.15
CA LEU A 2 -31.40 21.01 -1.52
C LEU A 2 -30.01 21.05 -2.20
N PHE A 3 -29.25 19.95 -2.20
CA PHE A 3 -27.88 19.86 -2.75
C PHE A 3 -27.64 18.51 -3.42
N SER A 4 -28.50 18.11 -4.37
CA SER A 4 -28.27 16.91 -5.16
C SER A 4 -28.45 17.23 -6.64
N TRP A 5 -27.56 16.68 -7.49
CA TRP A 5 -27.63 16.77 -8.94
C TRP A 5 -27.39 15.39 -9.56
N PRO A 6 -28.05 15.10 -10.69
CA PRO A 6 -27.93 13.79 -11.32
C PRO A 6 -26.55 13.57 -11.94
N TYR A 7 -26.18 12.32 -12.09
CA TYR A 7 -25.03 11.94 -12.92
C TYR A 7 -25.30 12.30 -14.38
N PRO A 8 -24.27 12.68 -15.15
CA PRO A 8 -24.44 12.99 -16.58
C PRO A 8 -24.92 11.76 -17.36
N GLU A 9 -25.69 11.98 -18.43
CA GLU A 9 -26.33 10.89 -19.19
C GLU A 9 -25.34 10.08 -20.04
N ALA A 10 -24.24 10.66 -20.50
CA ALA A 10 -23.25 10.02 -21.37
C ALA A 10 -21.86 10.15 -20.80
N PRO A 11 -20.95 9.23 -21.14
CA PRO A 11 -19.55 9.38 -20.79
C PRO A 11 -18.99 10.67 -21.39
N ILE A 12 -18.36 11.48 -20.55
CA ILE A 12 -17.76 12.74 -20.95
C ILE A 12 -16.36 12.42 -21.50
N GLU A 13 -16.01 12.92 -22.68
CA GLU A 13 -14.63 12.88 -23.15
C GLU A 13 -13.79 13.87 -22.35
N GLY A 14 -12.77 13.36 -21.68
CA GLY A 14 -11.90 14.17 -20.84
C GLY A 14 -10.64 14.63 -21.55
N TYR A 15 -9.88 15.47 -20.87
CA TYR A 15 -8.65 16.11 -21.39
C TYR A 15 -7.59 15.08 -21.85
N TRP A 16 -7.52 13.91 -21.19
CA TRP A 16 -6.50 12.90 -21.46
C TRP A 16 -6.84 11.96 -22.61
N GLY A 17 -7.99 12.16 -23.27
CA GLY A 17 -8.47 11.31 -24.36
C GLY A 17 -9.00 9.96 -23.89
N LYS A 18 -9.02 9.00 -24.79
CA LYS A 18 -9.55 7.64 -24.47
C LYS A 18 -8.65 6.91 -23.48
N PRO A 19 -9.23 6.21 -22.49
CA PRO A 19 -8.46 5.33 -21.61
C PRO A 19 -7.64 4.30 -22.40
N THR A 20 -6.39 4.12 -21.99
CA THR A 20 -5.49 3.10 -22.55
C THR A 20 -5.09 2.06 -21.52
N SER A 21 -5.54 2.24 -20.27
CA SER A 21 -5.31 1.32 -19.16
C SER A 21 -5.95 -0.05 -19.42
N LEU A 22 -5.42 -1.07 -18.76
CA LEU A 22 -5.96 -2.44 -18.79
C LEU A 22 -7.13 -2.63 -17.83
N ILE A 23 -7.31 -1.69 -16.91
CA ILE A 23 -8.36 -1.67 -15.89
C ILE A 23 -9.07 -0.33 -15.97
N ASP A 24 -10.39 -0.35 -15.87
CA ASP A 24 -11.27 0.79 -15.67
C ASP A 24 -12.15 0.46 -14.45
N TRP A 25 -12.09 1.30 -13.42
CA TRP A 25 -12.79 1.02 -12.17
C TRP A 25 -14.25 1.43 -12.25
N CYS A 26 -15.03 1.16 -11.21
CA CYS A 26 -16.46 1.40 -11.22
C CYS A 26 -16.86 2.89 -11.15
N GLU A 27 -15.94 3.77 -10.77
CA GLU A 27 -16.19 5.22 -10.78
C GLU A 27 -16.37 5.71 -12.22
N GLU A 28 -17.47 6.43 -12.45
CA GLU A 28 -17.79 6.92 -13.80
C GLU A 28 -16.88 8.09 -14.19
N ASN A 29 -16.29 7.98 -15.38
CA ASN A 29 -15.21 8.85 -15.84
C ASN A 29 -15.65 10.30 -16.10
N TYR A 30 -14.85 11.26 -15.64
CA TYR A 30 -14.97 12.71 -15.87
C TYR A 30 -16.28 13.33 -15.40
N VAL A 31 -16.96 12.72 -14.42
CA VAL A 31 -18.26 13.22 -13.90
C VAL A 31 -18.09 14.57 -13.18
N VAL A 32 -17.00 14.75 -12.44
CA VAL A 32 -16.78 15.97 -11.62
C VAL A 32 -15.91 16.99 -12.33
N SER A 33 -14.95 16.55 -13.13
CA SER A 33 -13.98 17.42 -13.80
C SER A 33 -13.53 16.83 -15.13
N PRO A 34 -13.37 17.64 -16.19
CA PRO A 34 -12.83 17.15 -17.47
C PRO A 34 -11.33 16.81 -17.40
N TYR A 35 -10.62 17.17 -16.31
CA TYR A 35 -9.18 16.94 -16.12
C TYR A 35 -8.89 15.74 -15.25
N ILE A 36 -9.87 15.18 -14.55
CA ILE A 36 -9.71 14.05 -13.63
C ILE A 36 -10.71 12.98 -14.02
N ALA A 37 -10.23 11.84 -14.49
CA ALA A 37 -11.09 10.77 -14.97
C ALA A 37 -11.92 10.20 -13.81
N GLU A 38 -11.29 9.70 -12.77
CA GLU A 38 -11.93 9.14 -11.59
C GLU A 38 -11.62 10.04 -10.38
N TRP A 39 -12.57 10.92 -10.06
CA TRP A 39 -12.37 11.97 -9.05
C TRP A 39 -12.12 11.43 -7.66
N SER A 40 -12.99 10.53 -7.19
CA SER A 40 -12.92 9.98 -5.83
C SER A 40 -11.69 9.10 -5.66
N ASN A 41 -11.43 8.25 -6.65
CA ASN A 41 -10.24 7.39 -6.68
C ASN A 41 -8.96 8.23 -6.72
N THR A 42 -8.94 9.34 -7.45
CA THR A 42 -7.79 10.25 -7.48
C THR A 42 -7.54 10.90 -6.12
N ILE A 43 -8.55 11.57 -5.55
CA ILE A 43 -8.36 12.40 -4.35
C ILE A 43 -8.06 11.55 -3.12
N THR A 44 -8.64 10.36 -3.01
CA THR A 44 -8.41 9.46 -1.86
C THR A 44 -6.96 8.95 -1.78
N ASN A 45 -6.20 9.01 -2.87
CA ASN A 45 -4.77 8.74 -2.85
C ASN A 45 -3.94 9.71 -1.99
N SER A 46 -4.51 10.86 -1.61
CA SER A 46 -3.87 11.77 -0.64
C SER A 46 -3.53 11.08 0.69
N ILE A 47 -4.28 10.05 1.10
CA ILE A 47 -3.99 9.30 2.33
C ILE A 47 -2.61 8.66 2.28
N PHE A 48 -2.19 8.11 1.13
CA PHE A 48 -0.87 7.52 0.97
C PHE A 48 0.24 8.56 1.15
N LEU A 49 0.05 9.76 0.60
CA LEU A 49 1.04 10.85 0.73
C LEU A 49 1.15 11.35 2.16
N MET A 50 0.01 11.56 2.82
CA MET A 50 -0.04 12.04 4.21
C MET A 50 0.62 11.03 5.17
N THR A 51 0.24 9.76 5.06
CA THR A 51 0.74 8.70 5.93
C THR A 51 2.20 8.35 5.64
N ALA A 52 2.63 8.40 4.38
CA ALA A 52 4.02 8.24 3.98
C ALA A 52 4.91 9.35 4.55
N PHE A 53 4.47 10.60 4.44
CA PHE A 53 5.19 11.73 5.02
C PHE A 53 5.38 11.56 6.52
N TYR A 54 4.30 11.24 7.25
CA TYR A 54 4.37 11.07 8.70
C TYR A 54 5.23 9.88 9.11
N SER A 55 5.13 8.73 8.42
CA SER A 55 5.95 7.55 8.72
C SER A 55 7.45 7.79 8.44
N THR A 56 7.77 8.52 7.36
CA THR A 56 9.13 8.94 7.04
C THR A 56 9.68 9.90 8.09
N TYR A 57 8.88 10.88 8.50
CA TYR A 57 9.23 11.81 9.57
C TYR A 57 9.47 11.10 10.90
N SER A 58 8.59 10.15 11.26
CA SER A 58 8.74 9.32 12.47
C SER A 58 10.04 8.50 12.43
N ALA A 59 10.34 7.86 11.31
CA ALA A 59 11.58 7.10 11.13
C ALA A 59 12.82 7.99 11.27
N TRP A 60 12.81 9.16 10.66
CA TRP A 60 13.90 10.12 10.76
C TRP A 60 14.08 10.66 12.19
N ARG A 61 12.99 11.06 12.83
CA ARG A 61 12.99 11.58 14.22
C ARG A 61 13.50 10.55 15.21
N ASN A 62 13.14 9.29 15.04
CA ASN A 62 13.56 8.17 15.90
C ASN A 62 14.92 7.59 15.50
N LYS A 63 15.61 8.21 14.53
CA LYS A 63 16.95 7.77 14.05
C LYS A 63 16.99 6.30 13.63
N LEU A 64 15.89 5.82 13.05
CA LEU A 64 15.82 4.49 12.48
C LEU A 64 16.70 4.39 11.23
N GLU A 65 17.05 3.17 10.88
CA GLU A 65 17.90 2.91 9.71
C GLU A 65 17.21 3.41 8.41
N THR A 66 18.01 3.76 7.42
CA THR A 66 17.58 4.30 6.12
C THR A 66 16.47 3.48 5.45
N ARG A 67 16.43 2.16 5.69
CA ARG A 67 15.38 1.28 5.14
C ARG A 67 13.97 1.69 5.54
N TYR A 68 13.75 2.23 6.74
CA TYR A 68 12.44 2.72 7.19
C TYR A 68 12.06 4.04 6.51
N ILE A 69 13.03 4.87 6.15
CA ILE A 69 12.81 6.03 5.30
C ILE A 69 12.44 5.60 3.89
N LEU A 70 13.13 4.58 3.34
CA LEU A 70 12.83 4.03 2.01
C LEU A 70 11.44 3.40 1.93
N ILE A 71 10.95 2.77 3.00
CA ILE A 71 9.55 2.28 3.08
C ILE A 71 8.57 3.44 2.87
N GLY A 72 8.75 4.56 3.60
CA GLY A 72 7.90 5.74 3.45
C GLY A 72 7.99 6.37 2.06
N MET A 73 9.19 6.47 1.49
CA MET A 73 9.39 6.98 0.11
C MET A 73 8.71 6.06 -0.93
N GLY A 74 8.84 4.74 -0.80
CA GLY A 74 8.15 3.79 -1.66
C GLY A 74 6.64 3.93 -1.59
N PHE A 75 6.12 4.15 -0.39
CA PHE A 75 4.70 4.37 -0.16
C PHE A 75 4.19 5.70 -0.75
N SER A 76 5.01 6.76 -0.70
CA SER A 76 4.74 8.02 -1.42
C SER A 76 4.66 7.82 -2.92
N LEU A 77 5.57 7.01 -3.48
CA LEU A 77 5.60 6.74 -4.91
C LEU A 77 4.35 5.99 -5.38
N VAL A 78 3.84 5.05 -4.58
CA VAL A 78 2.52 4.41 -4.82
C VAL A 78 1.43 5.47 -4.87
N GLY A 79 1.34 6.36 -3.88
CA GLY A 79 0.31 7.41 -3.84
C GLY A 79 0.36 8.36 -5.04
N ILE A 80 1.56 8.76 -5.48
CA ILE A 80 1.75 9.61 -6.67
C ILE A 80 1.34 8.85 -7.94
N GLY A 81 1.78 7.61 -8.09
CA GLY A 81 1.48 6.78 -9.26
C GLY A 81 -0.01 6.52 -9.40
N SER A 82 -0.66 6.12 -8.31
CA SER A 82 -2.09 5.89 -8.26
C SER A 82 -2.91 7.16 -8.51
N TRP A 83 -2.51 8.30 -7.95
CA TRP A 83 -3.10 9.60 -8.26
C TRP A 83 -3.08 9.89 -9.77
N LEU A 84 -1.91 9.74 -10.39
CA LEU A 84 -1.73 9.99 -11.83
C LEU A 84 -2.51 8.98 -12.69
N PHE A 85 -2.60 7.75 -12.26
CA PHE A 85 -3.35 6.72 -12.96
C PHE A 85 -4.85 7.05 -12.96
N HIS A 86 -5.47 7.23 -11.80
CA HIS A 86 -6.89 7.54 -11.69
C HIS A 86 -7.27 8.90 -12.27
N MET A 87 -6.33 9.84 -12.31
CA MET A 87 -6.53 11.12 -12.97
C MET A 87 -6.62 10.99 -14.49
N THR A 88 -5.90 10.05 -15.10
CA THR A 88 -5.68 10.02 -16.55
C THR A 88 -6.18 8.77 -17.26
N LEU A 89 -6.29 7.63 -16.58
CA LEU A 89 -6.57 6.28 -17.09
C LEU A 89 -5.64 5.86 -18.24
N GLN A 90 -4.37 6.31 -18.19
CA GLN A 90 -3.38 5.96 -19.20
C GLN A 90 -2.53 4.77 -18.72
N TYR A 91 -2.26 3.80 -19.60
CA TYR A 91 -1.49 2.59 -19.30
C TYR A 91 -0.12 2.85 -18.65
N ARG A 92 0.60 3.89 -19.11
CA ARG A 92 1.88 4.28 -18.51
C ARG A 92 1.77 4.66 -17.03
N TYR A 93 0.64 5.25 -16.63
CA TYR A 93 0.41 5.62 -15.22
C TYR A 93 -0.20 4.45 -14.44
N GLN A 94 -0.89 3.50 -15.08
CA GLN A 94 -1.23 2.23 -14.46
C GLN A 94 0.04 1.47 -14.05
N LEU A 95 1.06 1.43 -14.89
CA LEU A 95 2.35 0.85 -14.51
C LEU A 95 3.01 1.61 -13.34
N LEU A 96 2.84 2.94 -13.28
CA LEU A 96 3.37 3.76 -12.20
C LEU A 96 2.57 3.61 -10.90
N ASP A 97 1.35 3.12 -10.94
CA ASP A 97 0.54 2.73 -9.78
C ASP A 97 0.96 1.33 -9.28
N GLU A 98 0.86 0.33 -10.13
CA GLU A 98 0.99 -1.07 -9.73
C GLU A 98 2.43 -1.50 -9.44
N LEU A 99 3.41 -1.14 -10.26
CA LEU A 99 4.80 -1.55 -10.05
C LEU A 99 5.41 -1.01 -8.74
N PRO A 100 5.20 0.26 -8.35
CA PRO A 100 5.64 0.74 -7.05
C PRO A 100 5.03 0.00 -5.86
N MET A 101 3.84 -0.56 -5.97
CA MET A 101 3.27 -1.39 -4.89
C MET A 101 4.13 -2.64 -4.65
N LEU A 102 4.62 -3.31 -5.69
CA LEU A 102 5.57 -4.41 -5.56
C LEU A 102 6.90 -3.94 -4.95
N TYR A 103 7.44 -2.83 -5.45
CA TYR A 103 8.73 -2.31 -5.00
C TYR A 103 8.68 -1.82 -3.54
N ALA A 104 7.62 -1.10 -3.17
CA ALA A 104 7.41 -0.65 -1.79
C ALA A 104 7.25 -1.83 -0.82
N THR A 105 6.60 -2.93 -1.23
CA THR A 105 6.40 -4.12 -0.38
C THR A 105 7.67 -4.98 -0.27
N ILE A 106 8.56 -4.94 -1.26
CA ILE A 106 9.80 -5.71 -1.18
C ILE A 106 10.79 -5.12 -0.17
N ILE A 107 10.73 -3.81 0.11
CA ILE A 107 11.62 -3.16 1.09
C ILE A 107 11.38 -3.70 2.52
N PRO A 108 10.13 -3.72 3.05
CA PRO A 108 9.87 -4.36 4.34
C PRO A 108 10.16 -5.87 4.32
N SER A 109 9.90 -6.57 3.21
CA SER A 109 10.28 -7.98 3.05
C SER A 109 11.78 -8.16 3.24
N TRP A 110 12.59 -7.40 2.52
CA TRP A 110 14.05 -7.39 2.68
C TRP A 110 14.48 -7.10 4.11
N SER A 111 13.89 -6.08 4.75
CA SER A 111 14.18 -5.69 6.13
C SER A 111 13.94 -6.85 7.10
N ILE A 112 12.79 -7.53 6.99
CA ILE A 112 12.40 -8.63 7.87
C ILE A 112 13.29 -9.85 7.64
N PHE A 113 13.60 -10.19 6.40
CA PHE A 113 14.53 -11.30 6.09
C PHE A 113 15.92 -11.04 6.64
N ALA A 114 16.46 -9.83 6.46
CA ALA A 114 17.75 -9.45 7.01
C ALA A 114 17.76 -9.58 8.53
N GLU A 115 16.74 -9.05 9.20
CA GLU A 115 16.59 -9.11 10.65
C GLU A 115 16.50 -10.55 11.16
N THR A 116 15.75 -11.41 10.50
CA THR A 116 15.64 -12.83 10.84
C THR A 116 17.00 -13.53 10.80
N GLN A 117 17.82 -13.24 9.80
CA GLN A 117 19.15 -13.82 9.67
C GLN A 117 20.14 -13.25 10.72
N GLU A 118 20.05 -11.95 11.00
CA GLU A 118 20.90 -11.30 12.01
C GLU A 118 20.65 -11.84 13.42
N ILE A 119 19.40 -12.11 13.77
CA ILE A 119 19.01 -12.66 15.08
C ILE A 119 19.56 -14.08 15.29
N LEU A 120 19.71 -14.87 14.24
CA LEU A 120 20.25 -16.23 14.33
C LEU A 120 21.76 -16.24 14.71
N ILE A 121 22.48 -15.13 14.54
CA ILE A 121 23.89 -15.01 14.89
C ILE A 121 24.02 -14.55 16.35
N LYS A 122 24.33 -15.46 17.25
CA LYS A 122 24.45 -15.20 18.70
C LYS A 122 25.63 -14.30 19.08
N ASP A 123 26.73 -14.39 18.33
CA ASP A 123 27.96 -13.61 18.58
C ASP A 123 27.78 -12.20 18.00
N GLU A 124 27.74 -11.17 18.84
CA GLU A 124 27.50 -9.79 18.44
C GLU A 124 28.55 -9.25 17.45
N LYS A 125 29.84 -9.62 17.66
CA LYS A 125 30.92 -9.20 16.76
C LYS A 125 30.73 -9.81 15.37
N LYS A 126 30.48 -11.11 15.30
CA LYS A 126 30.20 -11.83 14.05
C LYS A 126 28.92 -11.31 13.41
N ARG A 127 27.89 -10.97 14.19
CA ARG A 127 26.65 -10.39 13.69
C ARG A 127 26.89 -9.07 12.98
N LYS A 128 27.66 -8.14 13.58
CA LYS A 128 28.01 -6.86 12.94
C LYS A 128 28.84 -7.05 11.65
N GLU A 129 29.82 -7.95 11.68
CA GLU A 129 30.66 -8.25 10.52
C GLU A 129 29.87 -8.93 9.38
N SER A 130 28.92 -9.81 9.71
CA SER A 130 28.11 -10.54 8.74
C SER A 130 26.90 -9.75 8.23
N SER A 131 26.38 -8.80 9.00
CA SER A 131 25.14 -8.08 8.70
C SER A 131 25.20 -7.40 7.32
N PHE A 132 26.27 -6.68 7.02
CA PHE A 132 26.41 -6.03 5.71
C PHE A 132 26.38 -7.05 4.55
N ARG A 133 27.10 -8.17 4.68
CA ARG A 133 27.12 -9.22 3.65
C ARG A 133 25.74 -9.84 3.46
N ILE A 134 25.05 -10.16 4.57
CA ILE A 134 23.71 -10.74 4.56
C ILE A 134 22.74 -9.78 3.86
N GLN A 135 22.74 -8.52 4.24
CA GLN A 135 21.87 -7.49 3.64
C GLN A 135 22.15 -7.32 2.13
N MET A 136 23.41 -7.33 1.72
CA MET A 136 23.79 -7.25 0.31
C MET A 136 23.29 -8.45 -0.50
N VAL A 137 23.47 -9.68 0.01
CA VAL A 137 23.00 -10.90 -0.67
C VAL A 137 21.48 -10.90 -0.80
N ILE A 138 20.76 -10.60 0.28
CA ILE A 138 19.29 -10.54 0.26
C ILE A 138 18.82 -9.44 -0.69
N SER A 139 19.43 -8.27 -0.68
CA SER A 139 19.10 -7.17 -1.61
C SER A 139 19.27 -7.60 -3.06
N PHE A 140 20.37 -8.27 -3.39
CA PHE A 140 20.62 -8.74 -4.76
C PHE A 140 19.57 -9.77 -5.21
N ILE A 141 19.22 -10.72 -4.34
CA ILE A 141 18.16 -11.70 -4.61
C ILE A 141 16.81 -11.00 -4.83
N MET A 142 16.44 -10.08 -3.94
CA MET A 142 15.18 -9.35 -4.01
C MET A 142 15.09 -8.47 -5.26
N CYS A 143 16.18 -7.78 -5.65
CA CYS A 143 16.25 -7.03 -6.90
C CYS A 143 16.06 -7.94 -8.13
N GLY A 144 16.68 -9.12 -8.13
CA GLY A 144 16.48 -10.12 -9.18
C GLY A 144 15.03 -10.57 -9.29
N ILE A 145 14.40 -10.90 -8.17
CA ILE A 145 12.98 -11.27 -8.12
C ILE A 145 12.10 -10.16 -8.68
N VAL A 146 12.26 -8.92 -8.19
CA VAL A 146 11.46 -7.77 -8.65
C VAL A 146 11.65 -7.53 -10.14
N THR A 147 12.87 -7.61 -10.65
CA THR A 147 13.15 -7.43 -12.08
C THR A 147 12.42 -8.48 -12.92
N ILE A 148 12.46 -9.75 -12.51
CA ILE A 148 11.76 -10.83 -13.19
C ILE A 148 10.24 -10.61 -13.14
N LEU A 149 9.70 -10.27 -11.98
CA LEU A 149 8.26 -10.03 -11.81
C LEU A 149 7.78 -8.84 -12.66
N THR A 150 8.55 -7.76 -12.69
CA THR A 150 8.28 -6.59 -13.55
C THR A 150 8.28 -6.99 -15.02
N TRP A 151 9.28 -7.74 -15.45
CA TRP A 151 9.37 -8.22 -16.83
C TRP A 151 8.16 -9.10 -17.22
N ILE A 152 7.81 -10.06 -16.36
CA ILE A 152 6.64 -10.93 -16.58
C ILE A 152 5.38 -10.07 -16.70
N TYR A 153 5.17 -9.12 -15.77
CA TYR A 153 3.97 -8.30 -15.77
C TYR A 153 3.86 -7.42 -17.03
N VAL A 154 4.93 -6.75 -17.42
CA VAL A 154 4.95 -5.87 -18.61
C VAL A 154 4.75 -6.67 -19.91
N VAL A 155 5.27 -7.89 -20.00
CA VAL A 155 5.12 -8.74 -21.19
C VAL A 155 3.74 -9.38 -21.28
N VAL A 156 3.23 -9.90 -20.16
CA VAL A 156 1.95 -10.65 -20.15
C VAL A 156 0.73 -9.71 -20.09
N GLN A 157 0.89 -8.53 -19.52
CA GLN A 157 -0.15 -7.49 -19.41
C GLN A 157 -1.48 -8.00 -18.81
N LYS A 158 -1.40 -8.87 -17.80
CA LYS A 158 -2.58 -9.37 -17.07
C LYS A 158 -2.57 -8.85 -15.64
N PRO A 159 -3.49 -7.96 -15.24
CA PRO A 159 -3.56 -7.39 -13.89
C PRO A 159 -3.65 -8.45 -12.78
N ALA A 160 -4.29 -9.58 -13.03
CA ALA A 160 -4.38 -10.67 -12.06
C ALA A 160 -3.00 -11.20 -11.61
N ILE A 161 -1.98 -11.16 -12.47
CA ILE A 161 -0.62 -11.57 -12.10
C ILE A 161 -0.07 -10.63 -11.04
N PHE A 162 -0.20 -9.32 -11.24
CA PHE A 162 0.19 -8.32 -10.27
C PHE A 162 -0.54 -8.52 -8.93
N GLN A 163 -1.87 -8.69 -8.97
CA GLN A 163 -2.70 -8.85 -7.77
C GLN A 163 -2.26 -10.05 -6.92
N VAL A 164 -2.02 -11.20 -7.55
CA VAL A 164 -1.56 -12.42 -6.88
C VAL A 164 -0.17 -12.23 -6.27
N LEU A 165 0.77 -11.64 -7.01
CA LEU A 165 2.14 -11.43 -6.54
C LEU A 165 2.18 -10.43 -5.38
N TYR A 166 1.44 -9.34 -5.47
CA TYR A 166 1.31 -8.37 -4.39
C TYR A 166 0.69 -9.00 -3.14
N GLY A 167 -0.35 -9.81 -3.31
CA GLY A 167 -0.98 -10.54 -2.19
C GLY A 167 -0.01 -11.50 -1.50
N ILE A 168 0.77 -12.26 -2.26
CA ILE A 168 1.78 -13.19 -1.71
C ILE A 168 2.86 -12.43 -0.94
N LEU A 169 3.40 -11.34 -1.49
CA LEU A 169 4.42 -10.53 -0.83
C LEU A 169 3.89 -9.90 0.47
N THR A 170 2.68 -9.37 0.44
CA THR A 170 2.02 -8.79 1.62
C THR A 170 1.82 -9.83 2.71
N LEU A 171 1.31 -11.02 2.37
CA LEU A 171 1.14 -12.12 3.30
C LEU A 171 2.47 -12.57 3.92
N LEU A 172 3.53 -12.65 3.11
CA LEU A 172 4.87 -13.00 3.58
C LEU A 172 5.38 -12.01 4.62
N VAL A 173 5.22 -10.70 4.39
CA VAL A 173 5.62 -9.65 5.34
C VAL A 173 4.87 -9.80 6.66
N VAL A 174 3.55 -10.00 6.61
CA VAL A 174 2.71 -10.17 7.80
C VAL A 174 3.11 -11.41 8.61
N VAL A 175 3.26 -12.56 7.95
CA VAL A 175 3.58 -13.84 8.61
C VAL A 175 4.97 -13.79 9.25
N LEU A 176 5.98 -13.32 8.52
CA LEU A 176 7.35 -13.26 9.04
C LEU A 176 7.50 -12.24 10.18
N SER A 177 6.85 -11.09 10.08
CA SER A 177 6.90 -10.10 11.16
C SER A 177 6.15 -10.57 12.40
N GLY A 178 5.03 -11.27 12.24
CA GLY A 178 4.32 -11.93 13.33
C GLY A 178 5.17 -13.01 14.00
N TRP A 179 5.88 -13.81 13.21
CA TRP A 179 6.84 -14.81 13.70
C TRP A 179 7.96 -14.16 14.53
N LEU A 180 8.58 -13.09 14.02
CA LEU A 180 9.60 -12.32 14.74
C LEU A 180 9.06 -11.79 16.07
N THR A 181 7.86 -11.21 16.07
CA THR A 181 7.21 -10.73 17.29
C THR A 181 7.02 -11.84 18.32
N TYR A 182 6.54 -13.00 17.86
CA TYR A 182 6.26 -14.12 18.77
C TYR A 182 7.51 -14.68 19.45
N TYR A 183 8.58 -14.89 18.69
CA TYR A 183 9.78 -15.57 19.19
C TYR A 183 10.84 -14.63 19.77
N HIS A 184 10.92 -13.37 19.35
CA HIS A 184 12.03 -12.48 19.71
C HIS A 184 11.63 -11.29 20.57
N VAL A 185 10.34 -11.00 20.75
CA VAL A 185 9.91 -10.01 21.75
C VAL A 185 9.59 -10.74 23.06
N HIS A 186 10.39 -10.50 24.09
CA HIS A 186 10.28 -11.22 25.36
C HIS A 186 9.32 -10.57 26.35
N ASP A 187 9.19 -9.23 26.31
CA ASP A 187 8.23 -8.52 27.16
C ASP A 187 6.80 -8.83 26.72
N SER A 188 6.00 -9.36 27.65
CA SER A 188 4.63 -9.83 27.36
C SER A 188 3.68 -8.68 27.02
N PHE A 189 3.87 -7.51 27.63
CA PHE A 189 3.05 -6.34 27.37
C PHE A 189 3.35 -5.74 25.99
N ALA A 190 4.63 -5.57 25.66
CA ALA A 190 5.06 -5.11 24.34
C ALA A 190 4.64 -6.07 23.23
N LYS A 191 4.79 -7.39 23.46
CA LYS A 191 4.32 -8.42 22.52
C LYS A 191 2.83 -8.32 22.24
N LYS A 192 2.00 -8.19 23.29
CA LYS A 192 0.56 -8.03 23.15
C LYS A 192 0.21 -6.76 22.35
N ASN A 193 0.85 -5.63 22.66
CA ASN A 193 0.62 -4.37 21.96
C ASN A 193 1.01 -4.46 20.48
N LEU A 194 2.13 -5.12 20.16
CA LEU A 194 2.54 -5.35 18.77
C LEU A 194 1.49 -6.19 18.01
N PHE A 195 0.99 -7.28 18.58
CA PHE A 195 -0.06 -8.06 17.93
C PHE A 195 -1.36 -7.28 17.76
N ILE A 196 -1.74 -6.46 18.73
CA ILE A 196 -2.90 -5.58 18.59
C ILE A 196 -2.68 -4.58 17.46
N THR A 197 -1.53 -3.93 17.39
CA THR A 197 -1.20 -2.97 16.32
C THR A 197 -1.17 -3.65 14.95
N MET A 198 -0.61 -4.85 14.84
CA MET A 198 -0.63 -5.64 13.61
C MET A 198 -2.06 -5.93 13.15
N VAL A 199 -2.92 -6.40 14.05
CA VAL A 199 -4.34 -6.67 13.74
C VAL A 199 -5.08 -5.38 13.36
N MET A 200 -4.83 -4.27 14.07
CA MET A 200 -5.41 -2.95 13.73
C MET A 200 -5.00 -2.48 12.33
N GLY A 201 -3.80 -2.81 11.85
CA GLY A 201 -3.39 -2.55 10.48
C GLY A 201 -4.03 -3.49 9.46
N MET A 202 -4.19 -4.76 9.81
CA MET A 202 -4.77 -5.77 8.92
C MET A 202 -6.27 -5.59 8.68
N ILE A 203 -7.04 -5.19 9.70
CA ILE A 203 -8.51 -5.03 9.58
C ILE A 203 -8.88 -4.04 8.47
N PRO A 204 -8.42 -2.78 8.46
CA PRO A 204 -8.76 -1.86 7.39
C PRO A 204 -8.23 -2.34 6.03
N PHE A 205 -7.06 -2.96 5.97
CA PHE A 205 -6.54 -3.54 4.72
C PHE A 205 -7.50 -4.61 4.15
N VAL A 206 -7.98 -5.53 4.97
CA VAL A 206 -8.92 -6.60 4.53
C VAL A 206 -10.26 -6.01 4.13
N ILE A 207 -10.80 -5.05 4.89
CA ILE A 207 -12.05 -4.38 4.54
C ILE A 207 -11.89 -3.63 3.21
N GLY A 208 -10.78 -2.91 3.03
CA GLY A 208 -10.46 -2.24 1.77
C GLY A 208 -10.38 -3.21 0.60
N PHE A 209 -9.74 -4.38 0.79
CA PHE A 209 -9.70 -5.41 -0.24
C PHE A 209 -11.09 -5.95 -0.60
N ILE A 210 -11.98 -6.10 0.38
CA ILE A 210 -13.39 -6.47 0.13
C ILE A 210 -14.07 -5.37 -0.69
N CYS A 211 -13.90 -4.09 -0.33
CA CYS A 211 -14.44 -2.97 -1.11
C CYS A 211 -13.95 -3.02 -2.56
N TRP A 212 -12.64 -3.23 -2.77
CA TRP A 212 -12.06 -3.40 -4.10
C TRP A 212 -12.71 -4.54 -4.90
N GLN A 213 -12.90 -5.72 -4.31
CA GLN A 213 -13.56 -6.84 -4.98
C GLN A 213 -15.03 -6.54 -5.32
N LEU A 214 -15.74 -5.90 -4.40
CA LEU A 214 -17.13 -5.49 -4.62
C LEU A 214 -17.23 -4.42 -5.72
N ASP A 215 -16.27 -3.52 -5.84
CA ASP A 215 -16.20 -2.52 -6.91
C ASP A 215 -16.17 -3.18 -8.28
N ILE A 216 -15.26 -4.13 -8.48
CA ILE A 216 -15.09 -4.83 -9.76
C ILE A 216 -16.30 -5.71 -10.10
N HIS A 217 -16.74 -6.52 -9.13
CA HIS A 217 -17.71 -7.58 -9.40
C HIS A 217 -19.17 -7.11 -9.40
N LEU A 218 -19.48 -6.00 -8.72
CA LEU A 218 -20.84 -5.49 -8.58
C LEU A 218 -21.01 -4.08 -9.17
N CYS A 219 -20.16 -3.66 -10.10
CA CYS A 219 -20.12 -2.31 -10.63
C CYS A 219 -21.50 -1.86 -11.18
N SER A 220 -22.17 -2.67 -11.99
CA SER A 220 -23.49 -2.33 -12.54
C SER A 220 -24.53 -2.06 -11.46
N PHE A 221 -24.46 -2.80 -10.34
CA PHE A 221 -25.34 -2.60 -9.19
C PHE A 221 -25.06 -1.26 -8.49
N TRP A 222 -23.77 -0.92 -8.30
CA TRP A 222 -23.39 0.34 -7.67
C TRP A 222 -23.76 1.55 -8.52
N ILE A 223 -23.51 1.49 -9.83
CA ILE A 223 -23.94 2.54 -10.77
C ILE A 223 -25.45 2.73 -10.73
N TYR A 224 -26.23 1.64 -10.74
CA TYR A 224 -27.67 1.72 -10.66
C TYR A 224 -28.14 2.44 -9.38
N ILE A 225 -27.59 2.10 -8.20
CA ILE A 225 -27.95 2.75 -6.94
C ILE A 225 -27.54 4.22 -6.93
N ARG A 226 -26.34 4.55 -7.39
CA ARG A 226 -25.83 5.92 -7.45
C ARG A 226 -26.75 6.81 -8.30
N ARG A 227 -27.09 6.34 -9.50
CA ARG A 227 -27.90 7.11 -10.44
C ARG A 227 -29.36 7.20 -10.05
N THR A 228 -29.92 6.14 -9.47
CA THR A 228 -31.37 6.07 -9.20
C THR A 228 -31.76 6.67 -7.86
N TYR A 229 -30.95 6.44 -6.81
CA TYR A 229 -31.36 6.76 -5.44
C TYR A 229 -30.52 7.85 -4.76
N LEU A 230 -29.24 7.94 -5.06
CA LEU A 230 -28.32 8.80 -4.28
C LEU A 230 -28.02 10.12 -4.97
N ALA A 231 -27.78 10.11 -6.29
CA ALA A 231 -27.25 11.25 -7.04
C ALA A 231 -25.96 11.81 -6.42
N LEU A 232 -25.43 12.92 -6.96
CA LEU A 232 -24.27 13.60 -6.38
C LEU A 232 -24.73 14.58 -5.29
N PRO A 233 -23.98 14.78 -4.19
CA PRO A 233 -22.66 14.15 -3.90
C PRO A 233 -22.75 12.81 -3.17
N LEU A 234 -23.92 12.33 -2.77
CA LEU A 234 -24.05 11.13 -1.94
C LEU A 234 -23.61 9.85 -2.66
N GLY A 235 -23.73 9.81 -3.97
CA GLY A 235 -23.27 8.69 -4.80
C GLY A 235 -21.78 8.39 -4.63
N VAL A 236 -20.97 9.39 -4.32
CA VAL A 236 -19.51 9.22 -4.04
C VAL A 236 -19.23 8.23 -2.91
N LEU A 237 -20.15 8.08 -1.95
CA LEU A 237 -19.99 7.11 -0.86
C LEU A 237 -20.00 5.63 -1.32
N LEU A 238 -20.48 5.39 -2.53
CA LEU A 238 -20.48 4.06 -3.16
C LEU A 238 -19.38 3.90 -4.23
N GLU A 239 -18.38 4.78 -4.26
CA GLU A 239 -17.14 4.56 -5.00
C GLU A 239 -16.22 3.67 -4.14
N LEU A 240 -16.40 2.34 -4.27
CA LEU A 240 -15.78 1.41 -3.34
C LEU A 240 -14.27 1.30 -3.52
N HIS A 241 -13.75 1.60 -4.71
CA HIS A 241 -12.31 1.65 -4.93
C HIS A 241 -11.67 2.84 -4.20
N ALA A 242 -12.38 3.95 -4.04
CA ALA A 242 -11.93 5.06 -3.18
C ALA A 242 -11.79 4.64 -1.71
N TRP A 243 -12.68 3.78 -1.20
CA TRP A 243 -12.54 3.19 0.13
C TRP A 243 -11.35 2.23 0.23
N TRP A 244 -11.03 1.51 -0.85
CA TRP A 244 -9.79 0.72 -0.91
C TRP A 244 -8.57 1.59 -0.64
N HIS A 245 -8.45 2.76 -1.29
CA HIS A 245 -7.34 3.68 -1.03
C HIS A 245 -7.27 4.12 0.42
N LEU A 246 -8.39 4.63 0.97
CA LEU A 246 -8.43 5.15 2.34
C LEU A 246 -8.10 4.07 3.38
N LEU A 247 -8.70 2.91 3.25
CA LEU A 247 -8.54 1.81 4.21
C LEU A 247 -7.17 1.15 4.08
N THR A 248 -6.71 0.90 2.86
CA THR A 248 -5.38 0.31 2.62
C THR A 248 -4.28 1.28 3.03
N GLY A 249 -4.38 2.56 2.67
CA GLY A 249 -3.42 3.58 3.08
C GLY A 249 -3.29 3.68 4.60
N THR A 250 -4.42 3.64 5.32
CA THR A 250 -4.46 3.63 6.78
C THR A 250 -3.88 2.33 7.34
N GLY A 251 -4.29 1.19 6.80
CA GLY A 251 -3.84 -0.13 7.27
C GLY A 251 -2.33 -0.33 7.11
N VAL A 252 -1.79 0.01 5.94
CA VAL A 252 -0.35 -0.06 5.69
C VAL A 252 0.43 0.90 6.58
N TYR A 253 -0.09 2.12 6.82
CA TYR A 253 0.53 3.05 7.75
C TYR A 253 0.64 2.46 9.17
N ILE A 254 -0.45 1.92 9.72
CA ILE A 254 -0.44 1.27 11.05
C ILE A 254 0.56 0.11 11.07
N PHE A 255 0.64 -0.65 9.98
CA PHE A 255 1.58 -1.75 9.87
C PHE A 255 3.04 -1.27 9.78
N VAL A 256 3.32 -0.15 9.13
CA VAL A 256 4.66 0.48 9.14
C VAL A 256 5.05 0.93 10.54
N VAL A 257 4.12 1.53 11.31
CA VAL A 257 4.34 1.88 12.72
C VAL A 257 4.67 0.62 13.55
N TYR A 258 3.93 -0.47 13.32
CA TYR A 258 4.22 -1.77 13.94
C TYR A 258 5.66 -2.24 13.63
N LEU A 259 6.10 -2.17 12.38
CA LEU A 259 7.45 -2.59 11.98
C LEU A 259 8.54 -1.71 12.62
N GLN A 260 8.32 -0.38 12.69
CA GLN A 260 9.24 0.54 13.35
C GLN A 260 9.36 0.21 14.85
N TYR A 261 8.25 -0.03 15.51
CA TYR A 261 8.25 -0.38 16.94
C TYR A 261 8.84 -1.76 17.19
N LEU A 262 8.53 -2.76 16.36
CA LEU A 262 9.17 -4.08 16.42
C LEU A 262 10.71 -3.96 16.37
N ARG A 263 11.23 -3.14 15.44
CA ARG A 263 12.67 -2.92 15.28
C ARG A 263 13.31 -2.34 16.54
N ILE A 264 12.66 -1.39 17.18
CA ILE A 264 13.17 -0.77 18.40
C ILE A 264 13.21 -1.78 19.56
N LEU A 265 12.19 -2.62 19.68
CA LEU A 265 12.13 -3.66 20.71
C LEU A 265 13.17 -4.76 20.51
N THR A 266 13.55 -5.04 19.28
CA THR A 266 14.53 -6.11 18.97
C THR A 266 15.97 -5.63 19.02
N HIS A 267 16.26 -4.33 18.80
CA HIS A 267 17.62 -3.82 18.65
C HIS A 267 17.89 -2.49 19.35
N GLY A 268 16.87 -1.79 19.85
CA GLY A 268 16.98 -0.48 20.46
C GLY A 268 16.63 -0.47 21.95
N ASN A 269 16.59 0.74 22.51
CA ASN A 269 16.02 0.95 23.83
C ASN A 269 14.57 1.41 23.66
N PRO A 270 13.56 0.66 24.15
CA PRO A 270 12.15 1.01 23.99
C PRO A 270 11.78 2.39 24.56
N ASN A 271 12.54 2.88 25.53
CA ASN A 271 12.30 4.19 26.17
C ASN A 271 12.74 5.37 25.31
N ASP A 272 13.48 5.14 24.23
CA ASP A 272 13.96 6.20 23.33
C ASP A 272 13.00 6.48 22.19
N PHE A 273 11.88 5.75 22.08
CA PHE A 273 10.91 5.96 21.02
C PHE A 273 10.03 7.20 21.27
N LEU A 274 10.05 8.10 20.32
CA LEU A 274 9.27 9.35 20.34
C LEU A 274 8.05 9.21 19.41
N PHE A 275 6.85 9.23 19.99
CA PHE A 275 5.58 9.26 19.25
C PHE A 275 5.32 10.61 18.60
#